data_6cdadd84b0cd942b968717bf6aa697a2
#
_entry.id   6cdadd84b0cd942b968717bf6aa697a2
#
_cell.length_a   1.000
_cell.length_b   1.000
_cell.length_c   1.000
_cell.angle_alpha   90.00
_cell.angle_beta   90.00
_cell.angle_gamma   90.00
#
_symmetry.space_group_name_H-M   'P 1'
#
loop_
_entity.id
_entity.type
_entity.pdbx_description
1 polymer ?
#
loop_
_entity_poly.entity_id
_entity_poly.type
_entity_poly.pdbx_seq_one_letter_code
_entity_poly.pdbx_strand_id
1 'polypeptide(L)'
;YPCDGVAVNLDIATVLYAGELYWELVSDSGLVMASGGPYDANNTVYSAPLCLQEGSSYTMNAYDSWGDGWNGGTYSFVASCGEDSTAFTYIAANNDGDSPANDSTVVAGDYYLESSEAFSLVSCDDVIPGCMDETAFNYNPEANVTDGNCEAVAYGCMDDTALNYDADANTDTPEDCVYGCDGEYVTVTVSTASWAGEISWE
;
A
#
# COMPACT_ATOMS: atom_id res chain seq x y z
N TYR A 1 9.25 -10.41 28.59
CA TYR A 1 10.02 -11.60 28.17
C TYR A 1 10.86 -11.21 26.97
N PRO A 2 12.16 -11.59 26.88
CA PRO A 2 12.92 -11.40 25.67
C PRO A 2 12.25 -12.19 24.52
N CYS A 3 12.13 -11.57 23.35
CA CYS A 3 11.62 -12.23 22.16
C CYS A 3 12.79 -12.93 21.45
N ASP A 4 12.74 -14.26 21.32
CA ASP A 4 13.74 -15.05 20.59
C ASP A 4 13.45 -15.09 19.07
N GLY A 5 12.50 -14.30 18.58
CA GLY A 5 12.11 -14.12 17.20
C GLY A 5 12.02 -12.65 16.82
N VAL A 6 11.14 -12.32 15.89
CA VAL A 6 10.86 -10.94 15.51
C VAL A 6 9.79 -10.36 16.43
N ALA A 7 10.10 -9.23 17.07
CA ALA A 7 9.13 -8.48 17.87
C ALA A 7 8.24 -7.67 16.92
N VAL A 8 6.95 -7.95 16.95
CA VAL A 8 5.94 -7.33 16.06
C VAL A 8 4.83 -6.76 16.92
N ASN A 9 4.35 -5.56 16.58
CA ASN A 9 3.10 -5.04 17.10
C ASN A 9 1.99 -5.29 16.07
N LEU A 10 0.91 -5.92 16.53
CA LEU A 10 -0.35 -5.94 15.80
C LEU A 10 -1.19 -4.78 16.32
N ASP A 11 -1.42 -3.80 15.48
CA ASP A 11 -2.30 -2.66 15.77
C ASP A 11 -3.66 -2.90 15.12
N ILE A 12 -4.71 -2.83 15.91
CA ILE A 12 -6.11 -2.91 15.49
C ILE A 12 -6.72 -1.52 15.69
N ALA A 13 -7.06 -0.85 14.61
CA ALA A 13 -7.75 0.44 14.65
C ALA A 13 -9.25 0.23 14.45
N THR A 14 -10.03 0.51 15.48
CA THR A 14 -11.50 0.46 15.42
C THR A 14 -12.06 1.81 15.00
N VAL A 15 -13.14 1.82 14.22
CA VAL A 15 -13.85 3.05 13.83
C VAL A 15 -15.28 3.02 14.33
N LEU A 16 -16.11 2.11 13.82
CA LEU A 16 -17.48 1.89 14.28
C LEU A 16 -17.67 0.43 14.70
N TYR A 17 -18.64 0.16 15.54
CA TYR A 17 -19.05 -1.18 15.97
C TYR A 17 -17.91 -2.08 16.46
N ALA A 18 -16.98 -1.51 17.24
CA ALA A 18 -15.82 -2.22 17.77
C ALA A 18 -16.13 -3.55 18.48
N GLY A 19 -17.33 -3.66 19.04
CA GLY A 19 -17.82 -4.89 19.70
C GLY A 19 -18.10 -6.06 18.76
N GLU A 20 -18.06 -5.85 17.44
CA GLU A 20 -18.33 -6.87 16.43
C GLU A 20 -17.04 -7.47 15.85
N LEU A 21 -15.89 -6.83 16.11
CA LEU A 21 -14.59 -7.21 15.56
C LEU A 21 -13.93 -8.31 16.38
N TYR A 22 -13.47 -9.35 15.69
CA TYR A 22 -12.66 -10.43 16.24
C TYR A 22 -11.55 -10.82 15.24
N TRP A 23 -10.42 -11.32 15.72
CA TRP A 23 -9.34 -11.78 14.87
C TRP A 23 -8.58 -12.95 15.47
N GLU A 24 -7.94 -13.73 14.60
CA GLU A 24 -7.01 -14.79 14.94
C GLU A 24 -5.75 -14.71 14.08
N LEU A 25 -4.60 -14.87 14.70
CA LEU A 25 -3.33 -15.09 14.02
C LEU A 25 -3.02 -16.58 14.04
N VAL A 26 -2.91 -17.18 12.87
CA VAL A 26 -2.74 -18.63 12.72
C VAL A 26 -1.38 -18.91 12.07
N SER A 27 -0.63 -19.88 12.61
CA SER A 27 0.62 -20.35 12.01
C SER A 27 0.34 -21.22 10.75
N ASP A 28 1.39 -21.49 9.97
CA ASP A 28 1.36 -22.41 8.82
C ASP A 28 0.89 -23.84 9.18
N SER A 29 1.09 -24.25 10.43
CA SER A 29 0.59 -25.53 10.96
C SER A 29 -0.88 -25.53 11.35
N GLY A 30 -1.57 -24.37 11.22
CA GLY A 30 -2.96 -24.20 11.62
C GLY A 30 -3.17 -23.95 13.12
N LEU A 31 -2.11 -23.66 13.88
CA LEU A 31 -2.21 -23.33 15.30
C LEU A 31 -2.54 -21.84 15.49
N VAL A 32 -3.57 -21.53 16.26
CA VAL A 32 -3.87 -20.16 16.68
C VAL A 32 -2.80 -19.69 17.67
N MET A 33 -2.01 -18.70 17.23
CA MET A 33 -0.90 -18.11 17.99
C MET A 33 -1.37 -16.99 18.91
N ALA A 34 -2.32 -16.21 18.42
CA ALA A 34 -2.94 -15.11 19.16
C ALA A 34 -4.34 -14.84 18.62
N SER A 35 -5.17 -14.22 19.44
CA SER A 35 -6.50 -13.77 19.05
C SER A 35 -6.91 -12.55 19.88
N GLY A 36 -7.89 -11.78 19.41
CA GLY A 36 -8.38 -10.62 20.13
C GLY A 36 -9.74 -10.15 19.64
N GLY A 37 -10.36 -9.28 20.43
CA GLY A 37 -11.74 -8.84 20.29
C GLY A 37 -12.71 -9.67 21.14
N PRO A 38 -14.00 -9.31 21.20
CA PRO A 38 -14.51 -8.00 20.75
C PRO A 38 -13.92 -6.83 21.56
N TYR A 39 -13.99 -5.62 21.00
CA TYR A 39 -13.44 -4.41 21.60
C TYR A 39 -14.55 -3.53 22.20
N ASP A 40 -14.19 -2.70 23.18
CA ASP A 40 -15.15 -1.93 23.97
C ASP A 40 -15.27 -0.45 23.54
N ALA A 41 -14.38 0.03 22.67
CA ALA A 41 -14.38 1.42 22.24
C ALA A 41 -14.16 1.59 20.74
N ASN A 42 -14.95 2.48 20.13
CA ASN A 42 -14.78 2.95 18.77
C ASN A 42 -13.66 4.00 18.67
N ASN A 43 -13.16 4.23 17.46
CA ASN A 43 -12.11 5.23 17.17
C ASN A 43 -10.87 5.08 18.09
N THR A 44 -10.46 3.85 18.31
CA THR A 44 -9.38 3.50 19.24
C THR A 44 -8.41 2.53 18.57
N VAL A 45 -7.12 2.69 18.86
CA VAL A 45 -6.10 1.73 18.44
C VAL A 45 -5.76 0.82 19.63
N TYR A 46 -5.88 -0.47 19.39
CA TYR A 46 -5.48 -1.53 20.33
C TYR A 46 -4.21 -2.19 19.81
N SER A 47 -3.15 -2.18 20.60
CA SER A 47 -1.85 -2.76 20.23
C SER A 47 -1.60 -4.05 20.99
N ALA A 48 -1.28 -5.12 20.27
CA ALA A 48 -0.91 -6.41 20.81
C ALA A 48 0.56 -6.72 20.45
N PRO A 49 1.51 -6.69 21.41
CA PRO A 49 2.88 -7.09 21.16
C PRO A 49 2.96 -8.61 21.00
N LEU A 50 3.57 -9.04 19.91
CA LEU A 50 3.77 -10.44 19.56
C LEU A 50 5.25 -10.74 19.39
N CYS A 51 5.63 -11.99 19.64
CA CYS A 51 6.95 -12.52 19.32
C CYS A 51 6.75 -13.67 18.33
N LEU A 52 7.10 -13.46 17.09
CA LEU A 52 6.86 -14.40 16.01
C LEU A 52 8.18 -15.00 15.52
N GLN A 53 8.15 -16.23 15.04
CA GLN A 53 9.34 -16.93 14.59
C GLN A 53 9.78 -16.42 13.21
N GLU A 54 11.05 -16.11 13.11
CA GLU A 54 11.72 -15.72 11.88
C GLU A 54 11.61 -16.83 10.80
N GLY A 55 11.41 -16.42 9.54
CA GLY A 55 11.28 -17.35 8.42
C GLY A 55 9.99 -18.17 8.40
N SER A 56 9.06 -17.90 9.32
CA SER A 56 7.76 -18.56 9.37
C SER A 56 6.69 -17.76 8.65
N SER A 57 5.65 -18.46 8.20
CA SER A 57 4.46 -17.85 7.60
C SER A 57 3.29 -17.90 8.56
N TYR A 58 2.48 -16.87 8.50
CA TYR A 58 1.30 -16.70 9.34
C TYR A 58 0.12 -16.25 8.48
N THR A 59 -1.08 -16.47 8.99
CA THR A 59 -2.31 -15.99 8.38
C THR A 59 -3.08 -15.17 9.42
N MET A 60 -3.41 -13.93 9.07
CA MET A 60 -4.32 -13.10 9.83
C MET A 60 -5.73 -13.33 9.31
N ASN A 61 -6.61 -13.83 10.18
CA ASN A 61 -8.02 -13.97 9.93
C ASN A 61 -8.77 -12.87 10.67
N ALA A 62 -9.51 -12.06 9.96
CA ALA A 62 -10.38 -11.03 10.51
C ALA A 62 -11.84 -11.47 10.41
N TYR A 63 -12.57 -11.29 11.48
CA TYR A 63 -13.97 -11.75 11.61
C TYR A 63 -14.85 -10.60 12.09
N ASP A 64 -16.11 -10.66 11.71
CA ASP A 64 -17.18 -9.76 12.15
C ASP A 64 -18.43 -10.54 12.59
N SER A 65 -19.12 -10.09 13.65
CA SER A 65 -20.29 -10.81 14.18
C SER A 65 -21.57 -10.57 13.38
N TRP A 66 -21.62 -9.52 12.55
CA TRP A 66 -22.77 -9.21 11.69
C TRP A 66 -22.51 -9.56 10.22
N GLY A 67 -21.24 -9.75 9.82
CA GLY A 67 -20.86 -10.08 8.45
C GLY A 67 -20.99 -8.89 7.49
N ASP A 68 -20.86 -7.67 8.02
CA ASP A 68 -20.88 -6.43 7.24
C ASP A 68 -19.53 -5.70 7.27
N GLY A 69 -18.47 -6.41 7.70
CA GLY A 69 -17.10 -5.97 7.77
C GLY A 69 -16.75 -5.13 8.98
N TRP A 70 -15.52 -4.65 9.01
CA TRP A 70 -15.01 -3.93 10.18
C TRP A 70 -15.40 -2.44 10.20
N ASN A 71 -16.31 -2.01 9.32
CA ASN A 71 -16.90 -0.67 9.32
C ASN A 71 -15.87 0.47 9.37
N GLY A 72 -14.85 0.38 8.52
CA GLY A 72 -13.71 1.27 8.46
C GLY A 72 -12.55 0.90 9.40
N GLY A 73 -12.70 -0.15 10.19
CA GLY A 73 -11.63 -0.70 11.02
C GLY A 73 -10.51 -1.28 10.18
N THR A 74 -9.27 -1.20 10.70
CA THR A 74 -8.08 -1.68 10.02
C THR A 74 -7.18 -2.46 10.97
N TYR A 75 -6.27 -3.25 10.42
CA TYR A 75 -5.17 -3.82 11.17
C TYR A 75 -3.83 -3.64 10.45
N SER A 76 -2.74 -3.65 11.22
CA SER A 76 -1.40 -3.65 10.68
C SER A 76 -0.43 -4.42 11.57
N PHE A 77 0.49 -5.16 10.95
CA PHE A 77 1.62 -5.78 11.64
C PHE A 77 2.86 -4.93 11.41
N VAL A 78 3.37 -4.34 12.48
CA VAL A 78 4.51 -3.43 12.45
C VAL A 78 5.66 -4.04 13.22
N ALA A 79 6.83 -4.15 12.61
CA ALA A 79 8.05 -4.60 13.26
C ALA A 79 9.12 -3.53 13.21
N SER A 80 10.08 -3.62 14.12
CA SER A 80 11.29 -2.80 14.15
C SER A 80 12.49 -3.72 14.25
N CYS A 81 13.44 -3.57 13.33
CA CYS A 81 14.67 -4.34 13.32
C CYS A 81 15.82 -3.50 13.91
N GLY A 82 16.22 -3.79 15.16
CA GLY A 82 17.30 -3.12 15.85
C GLY A 82 16.91 -1.82 16.58
N GLU A 83 17.87 -1.19 17.25
CA GLU A 83 17.63 0.01 18.07
C GLU A 83 17.46 1.31 17.25
N ASP A 84 17.97 1.33 16.02
CA ASP A 84 17.92 2.48 15.10
C ASP A 84 17.04 2.23 13.85
N SER A 85 16.28 1.12 13.83
CA SER A 85 15.54 0.74 12.66
C SER A 85 14.20 1.49 12.53
N THR A 86 13.89 1.90 11.33
CA THR A 86 12.56 2.33 10.94
C THR A 86 11.57 1.18 11.15
N ALA A 87 10.45 1.46 11.79
CA ALA A 87 9.35 0.51 11.84
C ALA A 87 8.83 0.27 10.42
N PHE A 88 8.57 -0.96 10.07
CA PHE A 88 8.01 -1.34 8.77
C PHE A 88 6.77 -2.21 8.95
N THR A 89 5.90 -2.18 7.96
CA THR A 89 4.62 -2.90 7.99
C THR A 89 4.72 -4.16 7.13
N TYR A 90 4.51 -5.34 7.72
CA TYR A 90 4.43 -6.60 6.97
C TYR A 90 3.16 -6.69 6.15
N ILE A 91 2.02 -6.45 6.80
CA ILE A 91 0.72 -6.37 6.15
C ILE A 91 -0.13 -5.31 6.84
N ALA A 92 -0.98 -4.67 6.06
CA ALA A 92 -2.04 -3.81 6.55
C ALA A 92 -3.28 -4.00 5.66
N ALA A 93 -4.43 -4.14 6.26
CA ALA A 93 -5.67 -4.28 5.53
C ALA A 93 -6.77 -3.40 6.13
N ASN A 94 -7.62 -2.94 5.23
CA ASN A 94 -8.86 -2.27 5.56
C ASN A 94 -10.00 -3.25 5.30
N ASN A 95 -10.66 -3.68 6.36
CA ASN A 95 -11.77 -4.62 6.29
C ASN A 95 -13.09 -3.85 6.24
N ASP A 96 -13.33 -3.11 5.16
CA ASP A 96 -14.49 -2.23 4.99
C ASP A 96 -15.73 -2.88 4.39
N GLY A 97 -15.82 -4.20 4.46
CA GLY A 97 -17.11 -4.86 4.38
C GLY A 97 -17.62 -5.16 2.98
N ASP A 98 -16.75 -5.44 2.03
CA ASP A 98 -17.14 -6.07 0.75
C ASP A 98 -17.24 -7.61 0.86
N SER A 99 -17.28 -8.15 2.07
CA SER A 99 -17.65 -9.56 2.19
C SER A 99 -19.09 -9.72 1.75
N PRO A 100 -19.37 -10.60 0.79
CA PRO A 100 -20.76 -10.85 0.44
C PRO A 100 -21.45 -11.37 1.71
N ALA A 101 -22.49 -10.69 2.15
CA ALA A 101 -23.34 -11.00 3.31
C ALA A 101 -23.97 -12.41 3.24
N ASN A 102 -23.28 -13.37 2.65
CA ASN A 102 -23.67 -14.74 2.37
C ASN A 102 -22.53 -15.75 2.41
N ASP A 103 -21.33 -15.41 2.86
CA ASP A 103 -20.39 -16.48 3.14
C ASP A 103 -20.72 -17.08 4.52
N SER A 104 -21.45 -18.19 4.46
CA SER A 104 -21.96 -18.94 5.60
C SER A 104 -20.87 -19.72 6.35
N THR A 105 -19.62 -19.32 6.28
CA THR A 105 -18.54 -19.91 7.05
C THR A 105 -18.43 -19.25 8.42
N VAL A 106 -19.36 -19.55 9.31
CA VAL A 106 -19.23 -19.28 10.74
C VAL A 106 -18.08 -20.13 11.28
N VAL A 107 -16.97 -19.52 11.70
CA VAL A 107 -15.74 -20.26 12.03
C VAL A 107 -15.39 -20.19 13.51
N ALA A 108 -15.74 -19.15 14.23
CA ALA A 108 -15.42 -19.00 15.64
C ALA A 108 -16.63 -18.48 16.43
N GLY A 109 -17.47 -19.35 16.91
CA GLY A 109 -18.69 -18.94 17.60
C GLY A 109 -19.71 -18.35 16.64
N ASP A 110 -20.14 -17.12 16.83
CA ASP A 110 -21.13 -16.44 15.99
C ASP A 110 -20.50 -15.39 15.05
N TYR A 111 -19.22 -15.57 14.63
CA TYR A 111 -18.50 -14.62 13.78
C TYR A 111 -18.34 -15.13 12.35
N TYR A 112 -18.41 -14.21 11.38
CA TYR A 112 -18.19 -14.45 9.97
C TYR A 112 -16.75 -14.05 9.59
N LEU A 113 -16.09 -14.83 8.73
CA LEU A 113 -14.77 -14.53 8.23
C LEU A 113 -14.88 -13.43 7.17
N GLU A 114 -14.23 -12.29 7.41
CA GLU A 114 -14.23 -11.14 6.50
C GLU A 114 -12.99 -11.13 5.59
N SER A 115 -11.83 -11.46 6.14
CA SER A 115 -10.61 -11.59 5.37
C SER A 115 -9.66 -12.62 5.95
N SER A 116 -8.78 -13.14 5.10
CA SER A 116 -7.74 -14.11 5.46
C SER A 116 -6.49 -13.76 4.69
N GLU A 117 -5.53 -13.10 5.35
CA GLU A 117 -4.32 -12.57 4.73
C GLU A 117 -3.08 -13.31 5.23
N ALA A 118 -2.35 -13.93 4.30
CA ALA A 118 -1.11 -14.63 4.61
C ALA A 118 0.09 -13.70 4.44
N PHE A 119 1.05 -13.80 5.37
CA PHE A 119 2.32 -13.11 5.28
C PHE A 119 3.45 -13.97 5.82
N SER A 120 4.68 -13.68 5.39
CA SER A 120 5.88 -14.33 5.86
C SER A 120 6.78 -13.33 6.56
N LEU A 121 7.34 -13.76 7.70
CA LEU A 121 8.34 -12.97 8.41
C LEU A 121 9.70 -13.19 7.79
N VAL A 122 10.32 -12.10 7.34
CA VAL A 122 11.73 -12.09 6.93
C VAL A 122 12.62 -11.81 8.13
N SER A 123 13.86 -12.35 8.10
CA SER A 123 14.88 -12.01 9.07
C SER A 123 15.15 -10.50 9.05
N CYS A 124 15.40 -9.94 10.23
CA CYS A 124 15.83 -8.55 10.30
C CYS A 124 17.15 -8.30 9.55
N ASP A 125 17.99 -9.31 9.43
CA ASP A 125 19.24 -9.23 8.67
C ASP A 125 19.00 -9.24 7.14
N ASP A 126 17.82 -9.74 6.71
CA ASP A 126 17.43 -9.86 5.31
C ASP A 126 16.39 -8.80 4.89
N VAL A 127 16.03 -7.88 5.79
CA VAL A 127 15.08 -6.81 5.48
C VAL A 127 15.70 -5.81 4.52
N ILE A 128 15.09 -5.66 3.36
CA ILE A 128 15.40 -4.63 2.36
C ILE A 128 14.17 -3.74 2.24
N PRO A 129 14.11 -2.63 2.97
CA PRO A 129 12.96 -1.73 2.89
C PRO A 129 12.98 -0.93 1.58
N GLY A 130 11.80 -0.61 1.06
CA GLY A 130 11.67 0.21 -0.13
C GLY A 130 10.25 0.21 -0.68
N CYS A 131 10.05 0.98 -1.75
CA CYS A 131 8.78 0.97 -2.46
C CYS A 131 8.64 -0.33 -3.26
N MET A 132 7.57 -1.08 -3.01
CA MET A 132 7.24 -2.34 -3.69
C MET A 132 6.18 -2.16 -4.79
N ASP A 133 5.73 -0.94 -5.05
CA ASP A 133 4.81 -0.63 -6.16
C ASP A 133 5.59 -0.47 -7.46
N GLU A 134 5.43 -1.41 -8.39
CA GLU A 134 6.10 -1.41 -9.71
C GLU A 134 5.75 -0.19 -10.57
N THR A 135 4.67 0.52 -10.24
CA THR A 135 4.24 1.73 -10.96
C THR A 135 4.81 3.01 -10.35
N ALA A 136 5.47 2.92 -9.20
CA ALA A 136 6.07 4.07 -8.54
C ALA A 136 7.41 4.47 -9.16
N PHE A 137 7.73 5.76 -9.08
CA PHE A 137 8.99 6.32 -9.55
C PHE A 137 10.21 5.72 -8.83
N ASN A 138 10.09 5.52 -7.52
CA ASN A 138 11.15 4.98 -6.66
C ASN A 138 11.00 3.49 -6.37
N TYR A 139 10.37 2.73 -7.29
CA TYR A 139 10.26 1.28 -7.17
C TYR A 139 11.62 0.62 -6.94
N ASN A 140 11.68 -0.22 -5.91
CA ASN A 140 12.86 -1.01 -5.61
C ASN A 140 12.55 -2.50 -5.78
N PRO A 141 13.05 -3.16 -6.85
CA PRO A 141 12.78 -4.58 -7.12
C PRO A 141 13.45 -5.53 -6.11
N GLU A 142 14.40 -5.04 -5.30
CA GLU A 142 15.04 -5.82 -4.24
C GLU A 142 14.31 -5.68 -2.89
N ALA A 143 13.39 -4.72 -2.77
CA ALA A 143 12.62 -4.53 -1.55
C ALA A 143 11.74 -5.76 -1.28
N ASN A 144 11.78 -6.23 -0.04
CA ASN A 144 10.93 -7.32 0.45
C ASN A 144 10.01 -6.88 1.59
N VAL A 145 10.13 -5.60 2.00
CA VAL A 145 9.27 -4.95 2.97
C VAL A 145 9.01 -3.52 2.51
N THR A 146 7.75 -3.10 2.54
CA THR A 146 7.42 -1.72 2.18
C THR A 146 7.87 -0.74 3.26
N ASP A 147 8.50 0.37 2.85
CA ASP A 147 8.83 1.50 3.72
C ASP A 147 7.73 2.57 3.76
N GLY A 148 6.66 2.37 2.98
CA GLY A 148 5.53 3.28 2.88
C GLY A 148 5.80 4.58 2.12
N ASN A 149 6.95 4.71 1.46
CA ASN A 149 7.40 5.94 0.79
C ASN A 149 7.37 5.82 -0.74
N CYS A 150 6.34 5.19 -1.31
CA CYS A 150 6.19 5.15 -2.76
C CYS A 150 5.86 6.53 -3.32
N GLU A 151 6.63 6.95 -4.32
CA GLU A 151 6.45 8.21 -5.04
C GLU A 151 5.74 7.95 -6.37
N ALA A 152 4.65 8.66 -6.61
CA ALA A 152 3.95 8.56 -7.90
C ALA A 152 4.84 9.10 -9.03
N VAL A 153 4.75 8.48 -10.21
CA VAL A 153 5.39 9.02 -11.43
C VAL A 153 4.69 10.33 -11.82
N ALA A 154 5.47 11.41 -11.93
CA ALA A 154 5.04 12.71 -12.42
C ALA A 154 5.82 13.03 -13.70
N TYR A 155 5.13 12.94 -14.83
CA TYR A 155 5.69 13.24 -16.14
C TYR A 155 5.71 14.75 -16.41
N GLY A 156 6.78 15.26 -17.00
CA GLY A 156 6.89 16.67 -17.42
C GLY A 156 8.22 16.99 -18.05
N CYS A 157 8.35 18.19 -18.60
CA CYS A 157 9.62 18.69 -19.12
C CYS A 157 10.55 19.08 -17.98
N MET A 158 11.67 18.40 -17.82
CA MET A 158 12.67 18.64 -16.78
C MET A 158 13.83 19.54 -17.24
N ASP A 159 13.80 20.08 -18.47
CA ASP A 159 14.79 21.05 -18.95
C ASP A 159 14.43 22.46 -18.46
N ASP A 160 15.25 23.04 -17.60
CA ASP A 160 15.05 24.36 -17.00
C ASP A 160 15.15 25.52 -18.00
N THR A 161 15.61 25.26 -19.23
CA THR A 161 15.64 26.21 -20.33
C THR A 161 14.35 26.21 -21.17
N ALA A 162 13.49 25.21 -20.99
CA ALA A 162 12.22 25.12 -21.68
C ALA A 162 11.17 26.09 -21.09
N LEU A 163 10.26 26.57 -21.94
CA LEU A 163 9.18 27.48 -21.55
C LEU A 163 8.12 26.83 -20.67
N ASN A 164 8.02 25.51 -20.75
CA ASN A 164 7.10 24.68 -20.00
C ASN A 164 7.83 23.75 -19.02
N TYR A 165 8.98 24.21 -18.49
CA TYR A 165 9.68 23.50 -17.42
C TYR A 165 8.74 23.20 -16.26
N ASP A 166 8.72 21.94 -15.82
CA ASP A 166 7.94 21.47 -14.67
C ASP A 166 8.88 21.03 -13.55
N ALA A 167 8.94 21.83 -12.49
CA ALA A 167 9.80 21.55 -11.34
C ALA A 167 9.28 20.41 -10.44
N ASP A 168 8.03 20.02 -10.59
CA ASP A 168 7.40 18.93 -9.81
C ASP A 168 7.47 17.57 -10.55
N ALA A 169 7.93 17.58 -11.84
CA ALA A 169 8.15 16.34 -12.58
C ALA A 169 9.34 15.56 -12.01
N ASN A 170 9.20 14.25 -11.93
CA ASN A 170 10.26 13.31 -11.59
C ASN A 170 10.60 12.35 -12.73
N THR A 171 9.88 12.43 -13.84
CA THR A 171 10.11 11.63 -15.04
C THR A 171 10.07 12.53 -16.27
N ASP A 172 11.20 12.59 -16.97
CA ASP A 172 11.38 13.50 -18.10
C ASP A 172 10.61 13.05 -19.33
N THR A 173 9.95 14.02 -19.99
CA THR A 173 9.33 13.88 -21.32
C THR A 173 9.92 14.91 -22.27
N PRO A 174 11.18 14.70 -22.73
CA PRO A 174 11.91 15.71 -23.50
C PRO A 174 11.23 16.06 -24.82
N GLU A 175 10.45 15.19 -25.43
CA GLU A 175 9.66 15.45 -26.64
C GLU A 175 8.51 16.45 -26.43
N ASP A 176 8.07 16.63 -25.19
CA ASP A 176 7.02 17.59 -24.83
C ASP A 176 7.60 18.95 -24.40
N CYS A 177 8.93 19.09 -24.34
CA CYS A 177 9.57 20.35 -24.00
C CYS A 177 9.39 21.40 -25.09
N VAL A 178 8.93 22.57 -24.69
CA VAL A 178 8.71 23.72 -25.58
C VAL A 178 9.83 24.73 -25.38
N TYR A 179 10.55 25.06 -26.42
CA TYR A 179 11.64 26.02 -26.38
C TYR A 179 11.27 27.35 -27.04
N GLY A 180 11.78 28.42 -26.49
CA GLY A 180 11.66 29.73 -27.12
C GLY A 180 12.44 29.76 -28.46
N CYS A 181 11.94 30.54 -29.38
CA CYS A 181 12.64 30.75 -30.63
C CYS A 181 13.66 31.89 -30.44
N ASP A 182 14.96 31.59 -30.63
CA ASP A 182 16.05 32.60 -30.57
C ASP A 182 16.15 33.45 -31.84
N GLY A 183 15.23 33.22 -32.80
CA GLY A 183 15.21 33.91 -34.10
C GLY A 183 13.96 34.76 -34.33
N GLU A 184 13.83 35.28 -35.51
CA GLU A 184 12.64 36.00 -35.94
C GLU A 184 11.50 35.01 -36.24
N TYR A 185 10.31 35.30 -35.73
CA TYR A 185 9.10 34.53 -36.09
C TYR A 185 8.76 34.74 -37.57
N VAL A 186 8.71 33.67 -38.31
CA VAL A 186 8.26 33.69 -39.71
C VAL A 186 6.81 33.13 -39.77
N THR A 187 5.93 33.98 -40.20
CA THR A 187 4.55 33.52 -40.47
C THR A 187 4.44 33.06 -41.91
N VAL A 188 4.17 31.77 -42.08
CA VAL A 188 3.85 31.22 -43.40
C VAL A 188 2.33 31.22 -43.62
N THR A 189 1.89 32.03 -44.57
CA THR A 189 0.48 32.07 -44.95
C THR A 189 0.28 31.28 -46.23
N VAL A 190 -0.48 30.21 -46.17
CA VAL A 190 -0.88 29.40 -47.32
C VAL A 190 -2.28 29.76 -47.72
N SER A 191 -2.44 30.35 -48.91
CA SER A 191 -3.75 30.65 -49.47
C SER A 191 -4.09 29.60 -50.52
N THR A 192 -5.19 28.90 -50.32
CA THR A 192 -5.67 27.87 -51.25
C THR A 192 -6.97 28.33 -51.88
N ALA A 193 -7.10 28.14 -53.20
CA ALA A 193 -8.33 28.44 -53.93
C ALA A 193 -9.13 27.16 -54.26
N SER A 194 -8.44 26.17 -54.82
CA SER A 194 -9.03 24.88 -55.18
C SER A 194 -8.09 23.76 -54.78
N TRP A 195 -8.61 22.56 -54.45
CA TRP A 195 -7.79 21.38 -54.17
C TRP A 195 -6.90 21.49 -52.91
N ALA A 196 -7.43 22.15 -51.89
CA ALA A 196 -6.70 22.37 -50.63
C ALA A 196 -6.20 21.08 -49.93
N GLY A 197 -6.88 19.95 -50.16
CA GLY A 197 -6.50 18.65 -49.62
C GLY A 197 -5.27 17.99 -50.27
N GLU A 198 -4.72 18.60 -51.34
CA GLU A 198 -3.54 18.11 -52.08
C GLU A 198 -2.25 18.81 -51.64
N ILE A 199 -2.35 19.78 -50.73
CA ILE A 199 -1.21 20.58 -50.29
C ILE A 199 -0.66 19.97 -48.99
N SER A 200 0.58 19.54 -49.03
CA SER A 200 1.39 19.15 -47.89
C SER A 200 2.71 19.89 -47.90
N TRP A 201 3.31 20.06 -46.73
CA TRP A 201 4.64 20.64 -46.55
C TRP A 201 5.33 19.99 -45.37
N GLU A 202 6.62 19.82 -45.44
CA GLU A 202 7.52 19.25 -44.44
C GLU A 202 8.37 20.35 -43.81
#